data_667a8d8b3d681263e8e7b5451889fd2c
#
_entry.id   667a8d8b3d681263e8e7b5451889fd2c
#
_cell.length_a   1.000
_cell.length_b   1.000
_cell.length_c   1.000
_cell.angle_alpha   90.00
_cell.angle_beta   90.00
_cell.angle_gamma   90.00
#
_symmetry.space_group_name_H-M   'P 1'
#
loop_
_entity.id
_entity.type
_entity.pdbx_description
1 polymer ?
#
loop_
_entity_poly.entity_id
_entity_poly.type
_entity_poly.pdbx_seq_one_letter_code
_entity_poly.pdbx_strand_id
1 'polypeptide(L)'
;MAILNFQKPDKVIMNASTDRSGQFEFRPLEPGYGLTVGNALRRVLLSGLEGFALTSLRIEGVDHEFSTIQGVVEDVTEMVLNLKQVRFKQQIESTDTETVKITVSGKEQLVAGDLAAHITAFQVLNPEMVICNMDPS
;
A
#
# COMPACT_ATOMS: atom_id res chain seq x y z
N MET A 1 47.04 -16.14 15.69
CA MET A 1 46.02 -15.36 14.95
C MET A 1 45.11 -14.71 15.97
N ALA A 2 45.15 -13.40 16.07
CA ALA A 2 44.21 -12.69 16.92
C ALA A 2 42.83 -12.78 16.28
N ILE A 3 41.86 -13.45 16.92
CA ILE A 3 40.49 -13.44 16.52
C ILE A 3 40.00 -12.00 16.79
N LEU A 4 39.87 -11.22 15.73
CA LEU A 4 39.25 -9.91 15.81
C LEU A 4 37.83 -10.11 16.36
N ASN A 5 37.61 -9.71 17.61
CA ASN A 5 36.24 -9.69 18.18
C ASN A 5 35.42 -8.67 17.39
N PHE A 6 34.60 -9.17 16.52
CA PHE A 6 33.67 -8.36 15.76
C PHE A 6 32.67 -7.67 16.69
N GLN A 7 32.62 -6.33 16.62
CA GLN A 7 31.74 -5.54 17.45
C GLN A 7 30.29 -5.68 16.96
N LYS A 8 29.50 -6.41 17.75
CA LYS A 8 28.07 -6.58 17.47
C LYS A 8 27.27 -5.43 18.10
N PRO A 9 26.18 -5.01 17.46
CA PRO A 9 25.28 -4.04 18.06
C PRO A 9 24.60 -4.64 19.31
N ASP A 10 24.64 -3.90 20.40
CA ASP A 10 24.03 -4.33 21.66
C ASP A 10 22.60 -3.85 21.81
N LYS A 11 22.26 -2.72 21.17
CA LYS A 11 20.97 -2.05 21.38
C LYS A 11 20.44 -1.44 20.08
N VAL A 12 19.13 -1.53 19.93
CA VAL A 12 18.34 -0.73 19.01
C VAL A 12 17.57 0.29 19.84
N ILE A 13 17.84 1.56 19.64
CA ILE A 13 17.20 2.65 20.38
C ILE A 13 16.21 3.31 19.44
N MET A 14 14.95 3.40 19.87
CA MET A 14 13.93 4.15 19.16
C MET A 14 13.95 5.60 19.65
N ASN A 15 14.43 6.52 18.80
CA ASN A 15 14.53 7.93 19.15
C ASN A 15 13.21 8.68 18.96
N ALA A 16 12.47 8.34 17.92
CA ALA A 16 11.15 8.90 17.64
C ALA A 16 10.29 7.88 16.89
N SER A 17 8.99 7.90 17.16
CA SER A 17 8.02 7.07 16.44
C SER A 17 6.69 7.82 16.34
N THR A 18 6.12 7.78 15.13
CA THR A 18 4.74 8.18 14.84
C THR A 18 4.07 7.03 14.11
N ASP A 19 2.79 7.15 13.80
CA ASP A 19 2.05 6.11 13.05
C ASP A 19 2.62 5.85 11.64
N ARG A 20 3.42 6.78 11.10
CA ARG A 20 3.94 6.73 9.73
C ARG A 20 5.45 6.89 9.63
N SER A 21 6.14 7.14 10.72
CA SER A 21 7.58 7.39 10.73
C SER A 21 8.22 6.86 12.01
N GLY A 22 9.37 6.24 11.87
CA GLY A 22 10.18 5.80 13.00
C GLY A 22 11.66 6.13 12.78
N GLN A 23 12.31 6.60 13.82
CA GLN A 23 13.74 6.85 13.83
C GLN A 23 14.41 5.94 14.87
N PHE A 24 15.32 5.11 14.36
CA PHE A 24 16.03 4.13 15.18
C PHE A 24 17.53 4.36 15.12
N GLU A 25 18.21 4.18 16.24
CA GLU A 25 19.66 4.19 16.34
C GLU A 25 20.15 2.77 16.65
N PHE A 26 21.08 2.30 15.85
CA PHE A 26 21.65 0.96 15.91
C PHE A 26 23.14 1.03 16.19
N ARG A 27 23.55 0.74 17.44
CA ARG A 27 24.92 0.89 17.91
C ARG A 27 25.32 -0.12 18.98
N PRO A 28 26.65 -0.37 19.16
CA PRO A 28 27.75 0.07 18.31
C PRO A 28 27.84 -0.75 17.02
N LEU A 29 28.47 -0.22 15.97
CA LEU A 29 28.78 -0.94 14.74
C LEU A 29 30.25 -0.74 14.37
N GLU A 30 30.87 -1.76 13.80
CA GLU A 30 32.20 -1.64 13.17
C GLU A 30 32.16 -0.57 12.05
N PRO A 31 33.28 0.18 11.87
CA PRO A 31 33.40 1.14 10.80
C PRO A 31 33.07 0.54 9.43
N GLY A 32 32.23 1.23 8.67
CA GLY A 32 31.77 0.79 7.34
C GLY A 32 30.52 -0.13 7.33
N TYR A 33 30.18 -0.79 8.44
CA TYR A 33 29.02 -1.68 8.49
C TYR A 33 27.68 -0.96 8.49
N GLY A 34 27.64 0.30 8.90
CA GLY A 34 26.41 1.09 8.88
C GLY A 34 25.76 1.16 7.50
N LEU A 35 26.57 1.36 6.46
CA LEU A 35 26.07 1.38 5.07
C LEU A 35 25.56 0.00 4.63
N THR A 36 26.27 -1.06 4.96
CA THR A 36 25.89 -2.45 4.62
C THR A 36 24.57 -2.84 5.29
N VAL A 37 24.48 -2.62 6.61
CA VAL A 37 23.26 -2.93 7.38
C VAL A 37 22.08 -2.06 6.91
N GLY A 38 22.30 -0.77 6.70
CA GLY A 38 21.29 0.16 6.22
C GLY A 38 20.72 -0.24 4.86
N ASN A 39 21.58 -0.61 3.91
CA ASN A 39 21.15 -1.09 2.59
C ASN A 39 20.39 -2.43 2.68
N ALA A 40 20.85 -3.35 3.52
CA ALA A 40 20.15 -4.61 3.73
C ALA A 40 18.75 -4.40 4.31
N LEU A 41 18.64 -3.58 5.36
CA LEU A 41 17.33 -3.23 5.96
C LEU A 41 16.42 -2.52 4.96
N ARG A 42 16.95 -1.57 4.19
CA ARG A 42 16.19 -0.90 3.13
C ARG A 42 15.60 -1.90 2.14
N ARG A 43 16.39 -2.87 1.68
CA ARG A 43 15.91 -3.88 0.72
C ARG A 43 14.82 -4.75 1.33
N VAL A 44 14.97 -5.20 2.57
CA VAL A 44 13.96 -6.00 3.27
C VAL A 44 12.66 -5.20 3.44
N LEU A 45 12.76 -3.95 3.87
CA LEU A 45 11.59 -3.09 4.06
C LEU A 45 10.83 -2.80 2.75
N LEU A 46 11.54 -2.74 1.62
CA LEU A 46 10.91 -2.47 0.32
C LEU A 46 10.34 -3.71 -0.38
N SER A 47 10.82 -4.91 -0.06
CA SER A 47 10.49 -6.13 -0.82
C SER A 47 10.09 -7.33 0.03
N GLY A 48 10.36 -7.33 1.32
CA GLY A 48 10.14 -8.48 2.19
C GLY A 48 8.95 -8.35 3.14
N LEU A 49 8.32 -7.19 3.22
CA LEU A 49 7.14 -6.99 4.05
C LEU A 49 5.88 -7.29 3.25
N GLU A 50 5.04 -8.12 3.80
CA GLU A 50 3.73 -8.44 3.23
C GLU A 50 2.76 -7.27 3.46
N GLY A 51 1.82 -7.12 2.54
CA GLY A 51 0.79 -6.10 2.59
C GLY A 51 -0.39 -6.47 1.72
N PHE A 52 -1.49 -5.74 1.87
CA PHE A 52 -2.73 -5.95 1.13
C PHE A 52 -2.92 -4.86 0.09
N ALA A 53 -3.31 -5.27 -1.11
CA ALA A 53 -3.56 -4.37 -2.24
C ALA A 53 -4.62 -4.96 -3.16
N LEU A 54 -5.20 -4.13 -4.02
CA LEU A 54 -6.01 -4.59 -5.13
C LEU A 54 -5.12 -5.35 -6.13
N THR A 55 -5.49 -6.58 -6.43
CA THR A 55 -4.75 -7.48 -7.32
C THR A 55 -5.37 -7.59 -8.70
N SER A 56 -6.69 -7.42 -8.80
CA SER A 56 -7.44 -7.50 -10.04
C SER A 56 -8.58 -6.52 -10.07
N LEU A 57 -8.90 -6.04 -11.26
CA LEU A 57 -10.03 -5.16 -11.54
C LEU A 57 -10.72 -5.67 -12.81
N ARG A 58 -12.05 -5.67 -12.78
CA ARG A 58 -12.87 -5.90 -13.96
C ARG A 58 -13.95 -4.82 -14.02
N ILE A 59 -14.04 -4.14 -15.14
CA ILE A 59 -15.04 -3.11 -15.41
C ILE A 59 -15.94 -3.63 -16.54
N GLU A 60 -17.23 -3.54 -16.36
CA GLU A 60 -18.21 -3.97 -17.36
C GLU A 60 -18.12 -3.07 -18.60
N GLY A 61 -18.06 -3.66 -19.79
CA GLY A 61 -17.92 -2.92 -21.05
C GLY A 61 -16.49 -2.43 -21.38
N VAL A 62 -15.50 -2.85 -20.60
CA VAL A 62 -14.07 -2.51 -20.81
C VAL A 62 -13.31 -3.78 -21.15
N ASP A 63 -12.66 -3.79 -22.32
CA ASP A 63 -11.90 -4.95 -22.80
C ASP A 63 -10.41 -4.90 -22.45
N HIS A 64 -9.84 -3.71 -22.26
CA HIS A 64 -8.43 -3.53 -21.94
C HIS A 64 -8.18 -2.22 -21.17
N GLU A 65 -7.02 -2.12 -20.54
CA GLU A 65 -6.62 -1.01 -19.65
C GLU A 65 -6.48 0.35 -20.34
N PHE A 66 -6.34 0.39 -21.66
CA PHE A 66 -6.23 1.64 -22.44
C PHE A 66 -7.59 2.17 -22.92
N SER A 67 -8.68 1.58 -22.44
CA SER A 67 -10.04 2.02 -22.79
C SER A 67 -10.42 3.27 -22.00
N THR A 68 -11.38 4.01 -22.56
CA THR A 68 -12.10 5.07 -21.86
C THR A 68 -13.52 4.59 -21.53
N ILE A 69 -14.09 5.14 -20.46
CA ILE A 69 -15.45 4.83 -20.02
C ILE A 69 -16.30 6.07 -20.26
N GLN A 70 -17.42 5.90 -20.92
CA GLN A 70 -18.35 7.01 -21.15
C GLN A 70 -18.85 7.58 -19.83
N GLY A 71 -18.77 8.91 -19.66
CA GLY A 71 -19.18 9.57 -18.42
C GLY A 71 -18.13 9.52 -17.29
N VAL A 72 -16.91 9.03 -17.55
CA VAL A 72 -15.78 9.06 -16.61
C VAL A 72 -14.67 9.91 -17.21
N VAL A 73 -14.09 10.78 -16.41
CA VAL A 73 -13.06 11.72 -16.85
C VAL A 73 -11.73 11.02 -17.07
N GLU A 74 -11.34 10.15 -16.13
CA GLU A 74 -10.11 9.38 -16.16
C GLU A 74 -10.24 8.18 -17.09
N ASP A 75 -9.14 7.83 -17.76
CA ASP A 75 -9.05 6.55 -18.46
C ASP A 75 -8.87 5.37 -17.47
N VAL A 76 -9.01 4.15 -17.97
CA VAL A 76 -8.89 2.96 -17.14
C VAL A 76 -7.49 2.81 -16.54
N THR A 77 -6.44 3.22 -17.27
CA THR A 77 -5.06 3.20 -16.77
C THR A 77 -4.91 4.11 -15.56
N GLU A 78 -5.44 5.32 -15.63
CA GLU A 78 -5.40 6.30 -14.54
C GLU A 78 -6.20 5.81 -13.33
N MET A 79 -7.40 5.23 -13.56
CA MET A 79 -8.17 4.58 -12.50
C MET A 79 -7.40 3.46 -11.81
N VAL A 80 -6.69 2.61 -12.56
CA VAL A 80 -5.83 1.55 -12.02
C VAL A 80 -4.70 2.12 -11.16
N LEU A 81 -4.06 3.20 -11.63
CA LEU A 81 -3.00 3.86 -10.87
C LEU A 81 -3.53 4.46 -9.56
N ASN A 82 -4.71 5.04 -9.57
CA ASN A 82 -5.39 5.56 -8.38
C ASN A 82 -5.77 4.43 -7.42
N LEU A 83 -6.36 3.33 -7.93
CA LEU A 83 -6.70 2.14 -7.15
C LEU A 83 -5.47 1.51 -6.47
N LYS A 84 -4.30 1.51 -7.10
CA LYS A 84 -3.04 1.03 -6.51
C LYS A 84 -2.57 1.87 -5.32
N GLN A 85 -3.06 3.07 -5.15
CA GLN A 85 -2.74 3.93 -4.02
C GLN A 85 -3.67 3.70 -2.82
N VAL A 86 -4.77 2.96 -2.98
CA VAL A 86 -5.65 2.58 -1.88
C VAL A 86 -4.91 1.65 -0.92
N ARG A 87 -5.02 1.93 0.36
CA ARG A 87 -4.35 1.17 1.43
C ARG A 87 -5.36 0.36 2.22
N PHE A 88 -5.02 -0.91 2.42
CA PHE A 88 -5.88 -1.87 3.11
C PHE A 88 -5.20 -2.39 4.37
N LYS A 89 -6.02 -2.64 5.39
CA LYS A 89 -5.65 -3.36 6.59
C LYS A 89 -6.59 -4.55 6.76
N GLN A 90 -6.04 -5.73 6.95
CA GLN A 90 -6.83 -6.93 7.21
C GLN A 90 -7.55 -6.82 8.56
N GLN A 91 -8.83 -7.17 8.58
CA GLN A 91 -9.66 -7.24 9.79
C GLN A 91 -9.96 -8.68 10.20
N ILE A 92 -10.04 -9.60 9.23
CA ILE A 92 -10.35 -11.00 9.45
C ILE A 92 -9.13 -11.84 9.03
N GLU A 93 -8.43 -12.41 10.01
CA GLU A 93 -7.16 -13.14 9.80
C GLU A 93 -7.26 -14.38 8.91
N SER A 94 -8.46 -14.93 8.71
CA SER A 94 -8.66 -16.15 7.92
C SER A 94 -8.96 -15.89 6.43
N THR A 95 -8.98 -14.63 6.00
CA THR A 95 -9.38 -14.26 4.63
C THR A 95 -8.21 -13.62 3.91
N ASP A 96 -7.60 -14.36 2.98
CA ASP A 96 -6.47 -13.87 2.17
C ASP A 96 -6.93 -13.05 0.96
N THR A 97 -8.11 -13.32 0.44
CA THR A 97 -8.68 -12.63 -0.73
C THR A 97 -10.17 -12.40 -0.59
N GLU A 98 -10.63 -11.23 -1.02
CA GLU A 98 -12.05 -10.89 -1.11
C GLU A 98 -12.33 -10.30 -2.49
N THR A 99 -13.41 -10.73 -3.12
CA THR A 99 -13.87 -10.17 -4.39
C THR A 99 -15.21 -9.50 -4.17
N VAL A 100 -15.29 -8.23 -4.52
CA VAL A 100 -16.52 -7.44 -4.38
C VAL A 100 -16.97 -6.91 -5.74
N LYS A 101 -18.28 -6.87 -5.96
CA LYS A 101 -18.90 -6.20 -7.10
C LYS A 101 -19.58 -4.95 -6.59
N ILE A 102 -19.23 -3.81 -7.16
CA ILE A 102 -19.88 -2.53 -6.87
C ILE A 102 -20.54 -1.99 -8.12
N THR A 103 -21.64 -1.30 -7.94
CA THR A 103 -22.30 -0.51 -8.98
C THR A 103 -22.39 0.92 -8.47
N VAL A 104 -21.86 1.84 -9.23
CA VAL A 104 -21.84 3.27 -8.88
C VAL A 104 -22.74 4.03 -9.82
N SER A 105 -23.64 4.83 -9.27
CA SER A 105 -24.56 5.68 -10.06
C SER A 105 -24.90 6.96 -9.29
N GLY A 106 -25.12 8.04 -10.02
CA GLY A 106 -25.58 9.31 -9.44
C GLY A 106 -24.56 10.01 -8.52
N LYS A 107 -23.25 9.75 -8.71
CA LYS A 107 -22.17 10.38 -7.98
C LYS A 107 -21.24 11.12 -8.95
N GLU A 108 -20.72 12.25 -8.51
CA GLU A 108 -19.70 13.01 -9.25
C GLU A 108 -18.29 12.40 -9.13
N GLN A 109 -18.05 11.64 -8.06
CA GLN A 109 -16.76 11.02 -7.78
C GLN A 109 -16.93 9.61 -7.21
N LEU A 110 -16.05 8.71 -7.61
CA LEU A 110 -15.81 7.44 -6.95
C LEU A 110 -14.62 7.59 -6.02
N VAL A 111 -14.83 7.36 -4.73
CA VAL A 111 -13.76 7.42 -3.72
C VAL A 111 -13.50 6.03 -3.13
N ALA A 112 -12.31 5.85 -2.54
CA ALA A 112 -11.94 4.58 -1.90
C ALA A 112 -12.89 4.17 -0.77
N GLY A 113 -13.56 5.12 -0.13
CA GLY A 113 -14.60 4.89 0.87
C GLY A 113 -15.83 4.16 0.31
N ASP A 114 -16.14 4.34 -0.96
CA ASP A 114 -17.25 3.59 -1.61
C ASP A 114 -16.95 2.10 -1.73
N LEU A 115 -15.67 1.75 -1.92
CA LEU A 115 -15.23 0.36 -1.88
C LEU A 115 -15.38 -0.21 -0.46
N ALA A 116 -15.04 0.58 0.56
CA ALA A 116 -15.10 0.16 1.95
C ALA A 116 -16.49 -0.29 2.40
N ALA A 117 -17.55 0.28 1.81
CA ALA A 117 -18.94 -0.10 2.12
C ALA A 117 -19.28 -1.55 1.71
N HIS A 118 -18.53 -2.14 0.80
CA HIS A 118 -18.77 -3.47 0.23
C HIS A 118 -17.71 -4.51 0.65
N ILE A 119 -16.63 -4.08 1.29
CA ILE A 119 -15.54 -4.94 1.75
C ILE A 119 -15.74 -5.23 3.24
N THR A 120 -15.64 -6.49 3.62
CA THR A 120 -15.84 -6.95 5.01
C THR A 120 -14.55 -7.42 5.67
N ALA A 121 -13.68 -8.09 4.91
CA ALA A 121 -12.44 -8.66 5.46
C ALA A 121 -11.31 -7.63 5.60
N PHE A 122 -11.41 -6.51 4.91
CA PHE A 122 -10.38 -5.48 4.90
C PHE A 122 -10.96 -4.09 5.18
N GLN A 123 -10.20 -3.30 5.90
CA GLN A 123 -10.48 -1.88 6.14
C GLN A 123 -9.71 -1.02 5.16
N VAL A 124 -10.36 -0.05 4.53
CA VAL A 124 -9.72 1.00 3.75
C VAL A 124 -9.18 2.07 4.69
N LEU A 125 -7.86 2.37 4.60
CA LEU A 125 -7.20 3.32 5.49
C LEU A 125 -7.18 4.76 4.97
N ASN A 126 -7.42 4.96 3.67
CA ASN A 126 -7.49 6.27 3.01
C ASN A 126 -8.81 6.42 2.22
N PRO A 127 -9.96 6.46 2.91
CA PRO A 127 -11.28 6.45 2.26
C PRO A 127 -11.57 7.71 1.44
N GLU A 128 -10.89 8.80 1.70
CA GLU A 128 -11.03 10.08 1.00
C GLU A 128 -10.37 10.11 -0.38
N MET A 129 -9.60 9.07 -0.72
CA MET A 129 -8.87 9.03 -1.98
C MET A 129 -9.82 8.91 -3.17
N VAL A 130 -9.72 9.85 -4.10
CA VAL A 130 -10.50 9.85 -5.34
C VAL A 130 -9.91 8.84 -6.31
N ILE A 131 -10.77 7.97 -6.85
CA ILE A 131 -10.40 6.95 -7.85
C ILE A 131 -10.68 7.49 -9.25
N CYS A 132 -11.86 8.04 -9.45
CA CYS A 132 -12.21 8.73 -10.69
C CYS A 132 -13.33 9.76 -10.47
N ASN A 133 -13.42 10.70 -11.43
CA ASN A 133 -14.48 11.69 -11.54
C ASN A 133 -15.50 11.25 -12.59
N MET A 134 -16.77 11.42 -12.30
CA MET A 134 -17.86 10.97 -13.17
C MET A 134 -18.80 12.12 -13.50
N ASP A 135 -19.32 12.11 -14.70
CA ASP A 135 -20.41 13.01 -15.08
C ASP A 135 -21.72 12.49 -14.46
N PRO A 136 -22.45 13.28 -13.67
CA PRO A 136 -23.67 12.87 -12.99
C PRO A 136 -24.89 12.72 -13.94
N SER A 137 -24.72 12.85 -15.26
CA SER A 137 -25.77 12.78 -16.27
C SER A 137 -26.41 11.41 -16.44
#